data_6c31caf0a64d9daa71edfa62f128b3eb
#
_entry.id   6c31caf0a64d9daa71edfa62f128b3eb
#
_cell.length_a   1.000
_cell.length_b   1.000
_cell.length_c   1.000
_cell.angle_alpha   90.00
_cell.angle_beta   90.00
_cell.angle_gamma   90.00
#
_symmetry.space_group_name_H-M   'P 1'
#
loop_
_entity.id
_entity.type
_entity.pdbx_description
1 polymer ?
#
loop_
_entity_poly.entity_id
_entity_poly.type
_entity_poly.pdbx_seq_one_letter_code
_entity_poly.pdbx_strand_id
1 'polypeptide(L)' 'MCPRLMFKARNRYVKLVMRGMDEHAAWMNVMSELKSIYNGEKK' A
#
# COMPACT_ATOMS: atom_id res chain seq x y z
N MET A 1 -7.22 -7.72 12.22
CA MET A 1 -6.47 -7.23 11.09
C MET A 1 -5.49 -8.27 10.55
N CYS A 2 -5.39 -8.35 9.26
CA CYS A 2 -4.56 -9.39 8.64
C CYS A 2 -3.10 -8.91 8.56
N PRO A 3 -2.18 -9.61 9.23
CA PRO A 3 -0.77 -9.20 9.19
C PRO A 3 -0.18 -9.28 7.79
N ARG A 4 -0.72 -10.13 6.96
CA ARG A 4 -0.25 -10.25 5.59
C ARG A 4 -0.48 -8.98 4.79
N LEU A 5 -1.64 -8.38 5.00
CA LEU A 5 -1.98 -7.15 4.28
C LEU A 5 -1.03 -6.03 4.66
N MET A 6 -0.72 -5.92 5.94
CA MET A 6 0.20 -4.90 6.40
C MET A 6 1.60 -5.10 5.83
N PHE A 7 1.99 -6.34 5.73
CA PHE A 7 3.30 -6.67 5.19
C PHE A 7 3.40 -6.28 3.72
N LYS A 8 2.36 -6.57 2.97
CA LYS A 8 2.32 -6.22 1.56
C LYS A 8 2.34 -4.70 1.37
N ALA A 9 1.59 -4.01 2.19
CA ALA A 9 1.52 -2.56 2.11
C ALA A 9 2.89 -1.96 2.36
N ARG A 10 3.58 -2.43 3.37
CA ARG A 10 4.89 -1.92 3.68
C ARG A 10 5.89 -2.21 2.58
N ASN A 11 5.84 -3.40 2.03
CA ASN A 11 6.73 -3.76 0.93
C ASN A 11 6.54 -2.83 -0.25
N ARG A 12 5.30 -2.56 -0.58
CA ARG A 12 4.98 -1.67 -1.68
C ARG A 12 5.49 -0.26 -1.40
N TYR A 13 5.27 0.19 -0.18
CA TYR A 13 5.71 1.51 0.23
C TYR A 13 7.23 1.65 0.08
N VAL A 14 7.96 0.68 0.58
CA VAL A 14 9.42 0.71 0.50
C VAL A 14 9.88 0.75 -0.95
N LYS A 15 9.25 -0.06 -1.78
CA LYS A 15 9.63 -0.11 -3.19
C LYS A 15 9.43 1.25 -3.87
N LEU A 16 8.31 1.90 -3.57
CA LEU A 16 8.03 3.20 -4.17
C LEU A 16 9.03 4.24 -3.71
N VAL A 17 9.38 4.22 -2.43
CA VAL A 17 10.34 5.17 -1.90
C VAL A 17 11.71 4.93 -2.54
N MET A 18 12.07 3.68 -2.73
CA MET A 18 13.35 3.36 -3.34
C MET A 18 13.44 3.81 -4.79
N ARG A 19 12.30 3.93 -5.44
CA ARG A 19 12.27 4.41 -6.81
C ARG A 19 12.47 5.92 -6.89
N GLY A 20 12.45 6.58 -5.75
CA GLY A 20 12.62 8.02 -5.72
C GLY A 20 11.33 8.76 -5.41
N MET A 21 10.28 8.03 -5.09
CA MET A 21 9.01 8.66 -4.75
C MET A 21 9.04 9.21 -3.35
N ASP A 22 8.35 10.33 -3.15
CA ASP A 22 8.26 10.95 -1.85
C ASP A 22 7.54 10.03 -0.86
N GLU A 23 7.96 10.10 0.41
CA GLU A 23 7.37 9.24 1.44
C GLU A 23 5.85 9.42 1.50
N HIS A 24 5.43 10.66 1.52
CA HIS A 24 4.01 10.94 1.64
C HIS A 24 3.25 10.45 0.41
N ALA A 25 3.80 10.69 -0.75
CA ALA A 25 3.17 10.26 -1.99
C ALA A 25 3.11 8.74 -2.06
N ALA A 26 4.19 8.10 -1.65
CA ALA A 26 4.24 6.64 -1.67
C ALA A 26 3.19 6.06 -0.73
N TRP A 27 3.07 6.64 0.45
CA TRP A 27 2.09 6.17 1.43
C TRP A 27 0.67 6.34 0.92
N MET A 28 0.41 7.48 0.30
CA MET A 28 -0.92 7.73 -0.25
C MET A 28 -1.25 6.74 -1.35
N ASN A 29 -0.28 6.42 -2.17
CA ASN A 29 -0.49 5.44 -3.23
C ASN A 29 -0.80 4.07 -2.65
N VAL A 30 -0.04 3.68 -1.65
CA VAL A 30 -0.22 2.38 -1.02
C VAL A 30 -1.61 2.29 -0.39
N MET A 31 -2.01 3.34 0.29
CA MET A 31 -3.31 3.36 0.94
C MET A 31 -4.44 3.28 -0.08
N SER A 32 -4.27 3.99 -1.18
CA SER A 32 -5.28 3.97 -2.24
C SER A 32 -5.42 2.58 -2.82
N GLU A 33 -4.29 1.92 -3.04
CA GLU A 33 -4.30 0.57 -3.59
C GLU A 33 -4.94 -0.41 -2.61
N LEU A 34 -4.60 -0.28 -1.35
CA LEU A 34 -5.18 -1.14 -0.32
C LEU A 34 -6.68 -0.98 -0.27
N LYS A 35 -7.14 0.23 -0.37
CA LYS A 35 -8.57 0.51 -0.34
C LYS A 35 -9.27 -0.16 -1.51
N SER A 36 -8.65 -0.12 -2.65
CA SER A 36 -9.22 -0.73 -3.84
C SER A 36 -9.34 -2.25 -3.68
N ILE A 37 -8.29 -2.86 -3.15
CA ILE A 37 -8.29 -4.29 -2.93
C ILE A 37 -9.34 -4.66 -1.89
N TYR A 38 -9.42 -3.88 -0.83
CA TYR A 38 -10.36 -4.12 0.24
C TYR A 38 -11.80 -4.07 -0.27
N ASN A 39 -12.08 -3.07 -1.08
CA ASN A 39 -13.42 -2.92 -1.64
C ASN A 39 -13.76 -4.04 -2.60
N GLY A 40 -12.79 -4.45 -3.38
CA GLY A 40 -13.01 -5.54 -4.32
C GLY A 40 -13.30 -6.85 -3.64
N GLU A 41 -12.66 -7.06 -2.51
CA GLU A 41 -12.84 -8.30 -1.78
C GLU A 41 -14.15 -8.33 -1.01
N LYS A 42 -14.64 -7.18 -0.69
CA LYS A 42 -15.84 -7.09 0.11
C LYS A 42 -17.10 -7.50 -0.63
N LYS A 43 -17.04 -7.65 -1.88
CA LYS A 43 -18.20 -8.06 -2.66
C LYS A 43 -18.90 -9.31 -2.16
#